data_22bd2f49543de7d0090fe62543b69866
#
_entry.id   22bd2f49543de7d0090fe62543b69866
#
_cell.length_a   1.000
_cell.length_b   1.000
_cell.length_c   1.000
_cell.angle_alpha   90.00
_cell.angle_beta   90.00
_cell.angle_gamma   90.00
#
_symmetry.space_group_name_H-M   'P 1'
#
loop_
_entity.id
_entity.type
_entity.pdbx_description
1 polymer ?
#
loop_
_entity_poly.entity_id
_entity_poly.type
_entity_poly.pdbx_seq_one_letter_code
_entity_poly.pdbx_strand_id
1 'polypeptide(L)'
;MPKHLADGFNTIQAPENLKTGNNIEVKYLPDVYGYGAKDIDWIPKVGKQKACVITQDINITRRKDELELYKKNNVGLFLLRGPSKKKGLAIMEMVEAIAKNWKEICDIAIKGNKPFAYTFTLRGKMKKLP
;
A
#
# COMPACT_ATOMS: atom_id res chain seq x y z
N MET A 1 -7.80 1.08 6.49
CA MET A 1 -8.49 1.37 5.21
C MET A 1 -9.70 0.46 5.04
N PRO A 2 -10.80 0.94 4.48
CA PRO A 2 -11.99 0.10 4.33
C PRO A 2 -11.83 -0.95 3.23
N LYS A 3 -12.49 -2.08 3.42
CA LYS A 3 -12.49 -3.19 2.47
C LYS A 3 -12.96 -2.79 1.07
N HIS A 4 -13.98 -1.95 0.99
CA HIS A 4 -14.53 -1.50 -0.28
C HIS A 4 -13.49 -0.79 -1.16
N LEU A 5 -12.51 -0.15 -0.56
CA LEU A 5 -11.42 0.50 -1.27
C LEU A 5 -10.59 -0.54 -2.03
N ALA A 6 -10.17 -1.60 -1.34
CA ALA A 6 -9.38 -2.66 -1.95
C ALA A 6 -10.18 -3.39 -3.04
N ASP A 7 -11.43 -3.74 -2.75
CA ASP A 7 -12.31 -4.42 -3.71
C ASP A 7 -12.53 -3.56 -4.96
N GLY A 8 -12.73 -2.26 -4.79
CA GLY A 8 -12.95 -1.32 -5.90
C GLY A 8 -11.72 -1.22 -6.80
N PHE A 9 -10.54 -1.05 -6.24
CA PHE A 9 -9.31 -0.98 -7.03
C PHE A 9 -8.98 -2.30 -7.71
N ASN A 10 -9.28 -3.42 -7.08
CA ASN A 10 -9.12 -4.71 -7.73
C ASN A 10 -10.02 -4.85 -8.95
N THR A 11 -11.27 -4.42 -8.84
CA THR A 11 -12.24 -4.43 -9.94
C THR A 11 -11.79 -3.53 -11.09
N ILE A 12 -11.31 -2.33 -10.79
CA ILE A 12 -10.82 -1.37 -11.78
C ILE A 12 -9.55 -1.88 -12.47
N GLN A 13 -8.69 -2.56 -11.73
CA GLN A 13 -7.42 -3.05 -12.27
C GLN A 13 -7.58 -4.23 -13.25
N ALA A 14 -8.63 -5.02 -13.12
CA ALA A 14 -8.83 -6.20 -13.97
C ALA A 14 -8.76 -5.90 -15.47
N PRO A 15 -9.51 -4.91 -16.01
CA PRO A 15 -9.41 -4.58 -17.44
C PRO A 15 -8.03 -4.01 -17.83
N GLU A 16 -7.37 -3.30 -16.93
CA GLU A 16 -6.02 -2.79 -17.18
C GLU A 16 -5.00 -3.93 -17.29
N ASN A 17 -5.16 -4.99 -16.50
CA ASN A 17 -4.32 -6.19 -16.60
C ASN A 17 -4.43 -6.82 -17.98
N LEU A 18 -5.63 -6.86 -18.55
CA LEU A 18 -5.83 -7.40 -19.90
C LEU A 18 -5.12 -6.57 -20.97
N LYS A 19 -5.07 -5.25 -20.81
CA LYS A 19 -4.39 -4.36 -21.75
C LYS A 19 -2.87 -4.45 -21.67
N THR A 20 -2.35 -4.57 -20.47
CA THR A 20 -0.90 -4.50 -20.22
C THR A 20 -0.22 -5.85 -20.17
N GLY A 21 -0.97 -6.92 -19.99
CA GLY A 21 -0.42 -8.26 -19.75
C GLY A 21 0.04 -8.45 -18.31
N ASN A 22 -0.20 -7.48 -17.43
CA ASN A 22 0.12 -7.59 -16.00
C ASN A 22 -0.93 -8.44 -15.28
N ASN A 23 -0.56 -8.92 -14.10
CA ASN A 23 -1.46 -9.72 -13.25
C ASN A 23 -1.47 -9.15 -11.84
N ILE A 24 -1.90 -7.90 -11.72
CA ILE A 24 -1.95 -7.19 -10.44
C ILE A 24 -3.27 -7.52 -9.75
N GLU A 25 -3.18 -7.99 -8.51
CA GLU A 25 -4.32 -8.21 -7.65
C GLU A 25 -4.25 -7.28 -6.44
N VAL A 26 -5.38 -6.70 -6.06
CA VAL A 26 -5.51 -5.89 -4.86
C VAL A 26 -6.36 -6.65 -3.86
N LYS A 27 -5.80 -6.89 -2.69
CA LYS A 27 -6.46 -7.67 -1.64
C LYS A 27 -6.60 -6.86 -0.36
N TYR A 28 -7.66 -7.12 0.39
CA TYR A 28 -7.85 -6.55 1.71
C TYR A 28 -7.11 -7.43 2.73
N LEU A 29 -6.17 -6.86 3.42
CA LEU A 29 -5.25 -7.59 4.29
C LEU A 29 -5.96 -8.46 5.36
N PRO A 30 -6.99 -7.97 6.07
CA PRO A 30 -7.71 -8.82 7.02
C PRO A 30 -8.41 -10.03 6.41
N ASP A 31 -8.81 -9.97 5.13
CA ASP A 31 -9.39 -11.13 4.44
C ASP A 31 -8.35 -12.23 4.20
N VAL A 32 -7.09 -11.84 4.02
CA VAL A 32 -6.01 -12.80 3.73
C VAL A 32 -5.42 -13.40 5.01
N TYR A 33 -5.18 -12.56 6.02
CA TYR A 33 -4.42 -12.94 7.23
C TYR A 33 -5.27 -12.96 8.50
N GLY A 34 -6.53 -12.53 8.44
CA GLY A 34 -7.42 -12.46 9.60
C GLY A 34 -7.39 -11.10 10.30
N TYR A 35 -8.49 -10.77 10.95
CA TYR A 35 -8.59 -9.58 11.77
C TYR A 35 -7.72 -9.75 13.02
N GLY A 36 -6.95 -8.73 13.36
CA GLY A 36 -6.08 -8.77 14.52
C GLY A 36 -4.78 -9.56 14.32
N ALA A 37 -4.46 -9.95 13.09
CA ALA A 37 -3.18 -10.59 12.79
C ALA A 37 -2.03 -9.66 13.17
N LYS A 38 -1.00 -10.22 13.81
CA LYS A 38 0.16 -9.46 14.27
C LYS A 38 1.11 -9.19 13.11
N ASP A 39 1.73 -8.01 13.11
CA ASP A 39 2.68 -7.60 12.06
C ASP A 39 3.81 -8.60 11.90
N ILE A 40 4.34 -9.11 13.00
CA ILE A 40 5.43 -10.10 12.97
C ILE A 40 5.04 -11.39 12.25
N ASP A 41 3.75 -11.70 12.19
CA ASP A 41 3.24 -12.91 11.57
C ASP A 41 2.91 -12.72 10.09
N TRP A 42 2.26 -11.61 9.72
CA TRP A 42 1.80 -11.43 8.33
C TRP A 42 2.81 -10.74 7.41
N ILE A 43 3.65 -9.83 7.93
CA ILE A 43 4.63 -9.12 7.09
C ILE A 43 5.60 -10.08 6.38
N PRO A 44 6.15 -11.10 7.06
CA PRO A 44 7.00 -12.08 6.36
C PRO A 44 6.28 -12.83 5.24
N LYS A 45 4.98 -13.08 5.40
CA LYS A 45 4.18 -13.77 4.36
C LYS A 45 3.98 -12.89 3.14
N VAL A 46 3.74 -11.59 3.35
CA VAL A 46 3.65 -10.61 2.25
C VAL A 46 4.98 -10.55 1.49
N GLY A 47 6.09 -10.54 2.20
CA GLY A 47 7.42 -10.53 1.59
C GLY A 47 7.68 -11.75 0.73
N LYS A 48 7.28 -12.94 1.19
CA LYS A 48 7.41 -14.17 0.41
C LYS A 48 6.59 -14.14 -0.88
N GLN A 49 5.47 -13.47 -0.88
CA GLN A 49 4.62 -13.31 -2.06
C GLN A 49 5.09 -12.18 -2.98
N LYS A 50 6.14 -11.48 -2.61
CA LYS A 50 6.67 -10.32 -3.34
C LYS A 50 5.62 -9.22 -3.52
N ALA A 51 4.71 -9.12 -2.57
CA ALA A 51 3.63 -8.14 -2.60
C ALA A 51 4.04 -6.82 -1.96
N CYS A 52 3.25 -5.79 -2.22
CA CYS A 52 3.41 -4.47 -1.62
C CYS A 52 2.22 -4.18 -0.70
N VAL A 53 2.39 -3.26 0.22
CA VAL A 53 1.34 -2.84 1.15
C VAL A 53 1.04 -1.37 0.96
N ILE A 54 -0.25 -1.03 0.88
CA ILE A 54 -0.72 0.35 0.93
C ILE A 54 -1.39 0.54 2.29
N THR A 55 -0.95 1.53 3.02
CA THR A 55 -1.48 1.81 4.36
C THR A 55 -1.59 3.31 4.61
N GLN A 56 -2.47 3.69 5.53
CA GLN A 56 -2.56 5.07 6.02
C GLN A 56 -2.09 5.22 7.46
N ASP A 57 -1.39 4.24 8.00
CA ASP A 57 -0.85 4.33 9.36
C ASP A 57 0.27 5.37 9.41
N ILE A 58 -0.09 6.59 9.83
CA ILE A 58 0.83 7.73 9.90
C ILE A 58 1.92 7.57 10.95
N ASN A 59 1.77 6.62 11.86
CA ASN A 59 2.75 6.39 12.92
C ASN A 59 3.80 5.35 12.53
N ILE A 60 3.66 4.72 11.38
CA ILE A 60 4.57 3.64 10.95
C ILE A 60 6.02 4.10 10.84
N THR A 61 6.26 5.36 10.43
CA THR A 61 7.60 5.93 10.34
C THR A 61 8.25 6.19 11.68
N ARG A 62 7.46 6.24 12.76
CA ARG A 62 7.93 6.42 14.13
C ARG A 62 8.20 5.09 14.82
N ARG A 63 7.65 4.01 14.31
CA ARG A 63 7.84 2.67 14.84
C ARG A 63 8.99 2.01 14.09
N LYS A 64 10.19 2.28 14.53
CA LYS A 64 11.40 1.76 13.87
C LYS A 64 11.36 0.25 13.68
N ASP A 65 10.90 -0.47 14.70
CA ASP A 65 10.83 -1.94 14.65
C ASP A 65 9.91 -2.43 13.54
N GLU A 66 8.77 -1.78 13.35
CA GLU A 66 7.83 -2.13 12.30
C GLU A 66 8.41 -1.84 10.92
N LEU A 67 9.01 -0.66 10.74
CA LEU A 67 9.64 -0.29 9.47
C LEU A 67 10.79 -1.24 9.12
N GLU A 68 11.60 -1.61 10.12
CA GLU A 68 12.67 -2.60 9.93
C GLU A 68 12.13 -3.97 9.54
N LEU A 69 10.96 -4.35 10.08
CA LEU A 69 10.32 -5.61 9.73
C LEU A 69 9.92 -5.65 8.25
N TYR A 70 9.38 -4.54 7.72
CA TYR A 70 9.11 -4.41 6.29
C TYR A 70 10.39 -4.53 5.45
N LYS A 71 11.43 -3.82 5.85
CA LYS A 71 12.72 -3.85 5.15
C LYS A 71 13.35 -5.24 5.14
N LYS A 72 13.38 -5.88 6.32
CA LYS A 72 13.96 -7.21 6.49
C LYS A 72 13.26 -8.26 5.61
N ASN A 73 11.97 -8.12 5.39
CA ASN A 73 11.19 -9.07 4.61
C ASN A 73 11.00 -8.65 3.14
N ASN A 74 11.70 -7.62 2.69
CA ASN A 74 11.67 -7.14 1.30
C ASN A 74 10.26 -6.75 0.84
N VAL A 75 9.52 -6.07 1.70
CA VAL A 75 8.16 -5.59 1.40
C VAL A 75 8.22 -4.17 0.88
N GLY A 76 7.53 -3.88 -0.22
CA GLY A 76 7.32 -2.52 -0.70
C GLY A 76 6.16 -1.87 0.06
N LEU A 77 6.37 -0.64 0.52
CA LEU A 77 5.39 0.08 1.32
C LEU A 77 4.99 1.39 0.65
N PHE A 78 3.68 1.61 0.54
CA PHE A 78 3.11 2.89 0.11
C PHE A 78 2.30 3.46 1.26
N LEU A 79 2.70 4.61 1.77
CA LEU A 79 2.08 5.25 2.92
C LEU A 79 1.28 6.47 2.47
N LEU A 80 -0.04 6.37 2.59
CA LEU A 80 -0.96 7.48 2.33
C LEU A 80 -1.07 8.34 3.59
N ARG A 81 -0.69 9.60 3.48
CA ARG A 81 -0.74 10.55 4.58
C ARG A 81 -1.93 11.49 4.45
N GLY A 82 -2.61 11.72 5.58
CA GLY A 82 -3.63 12.73 5.69
C GLY A 82 -3.05 14.14 5.86
N PRO A 83 -3.91 15.16 5.90
CA PRO A 83 -3.48 16.57 6.01
C PRO A 83 -2.83 16.91 7.35
N SER A 84 -3.07 16.11 8.40
CA SER A 84 -2.43 16.30 9.71
C SER A 84 -2.33 14.95 10.44
N LYS A 85 -1.55 14.94 11.51
CA LYS A 85 -1.42 13.75 12.37
C LYS A 85 -2.72 13.36 13.07
N LYS A 86 -3.61 14.31 13.27
CA LYS A 86 -4.86 14.11 14.01
C LYS A 86 -6.06 13.86 13.10
N LYS A 87 -5.98 14.29 11.85
CA LYS A 87 -7.07 14.18 10.90
C LYS A 87 -6.68 13.30 9.72
N GLY A 88 -7.33 12.14 9.64
CA GLY A 88 -7.19 11.27 8.48
C GLY A 88 -8.00 11.77 7.30
N LEU A 89 -7.87 11.07 6.18
CA LEU A 89 -8.64 11.35 4.98
C LEU A 89 -10.02 10.68 5.06
N ALA A 90 -11.03 11.36 4.53
CA ALA A 90 -12.31 10.73 4.27
C ALA A 90 -12.17 9.66 3.17
N ILE A 91 -13.10 8.72 3.09
CA ILE A 91 -13.00 7.62 2.14
C ILE A 91 -12.86 8.10 0.69
N MET A 92 -13.63 9.10 0.29
CA MET A 92 -13.54 9.65 -1.08
C MET A 92 -12.22 10.34 -1.35
N GLU A 93 -11.62 10.96 -0.34
CA GLU A 93 -10.30 11.53 -0.43
C GLU A 93 -9.23 10.45 -0.58
N MET A 94 -9.38 9.33 0.12
CA MET A 94 -8.49 8.16 -0.04
C MET A 94 -8.57 7.62 -1.47
N VAL A 95 -9.78 7.47 -2.01
CA VAL A 95 -10.00 7.02 -3.38
C VAL A 95 -9.30 7.95 -4.37
N GLU A 96 -9.48 9.27 -4.20
CA GLU A 96 -8.87 10.26 -5.07
C GLU A 96 -7.33 10.20 -5.01
N ALA A 97 -6.76 10.15 -3.81
CA ALA A 97 -5.32 10.09 -3.63
C ALA A 97 -4.72 8.84 -4.26
N ILE A 98 -5.33 7.69 -4.04
CA ILE A 98 -4.86 6.42 -4.60
C ILE A 98 -5.06 6.39 -6.12
N ALA A 99 -6.21 6.86 -6.62
CA ALA A 99 -6.50 6.88 -8.05
C ALA A 99 -5.51 7.76 -8.82
N LYS A 100 -5.18 8.94 -8.31
CA LYS A 100 -4.19 9.83 -8.92
C LYS A 100 -2.81 9.22 -9.03
N ASN A 101 -2.44 8.39 -8.08
CA ASN A 101 -1.13 7.78 -8.00
C ASN A 101 -1.11 6.32 -8.46
N TRP A 102 -2.26 5.79 -8.90
CA TRP A 102 -2.41 4.36 -9.13
C TRP A 102 -1.46 3.80 -10.18
N LYS A 103 -1.32 4.49 -11.29
CA LYS A 103 -0.38 4.06 -12.34
C LYS A 103 1.05 4.00 -11.81
N GLU A 104 1.47 5.02 -11.08
CA GLU A 104 2.80 5.07 -10.49
C GLU A 104 2.98 3.99 -9.42
N ILE A 105 1.97 3.77 -8.58
CA ILE A 105 1.99 2.69 -7.58
C ILE A 105 2.18 1.33 -8.27
N CYS A 106 1.42 1.06 -9.32
CA CYS A 106 1.54 -0.20 -10.05
C CYS A 106 2.90 -0.35 -10.72
N ASP A 107 3.40 0.70 -11.34
CA ASP A 107 4.72 0.69 -11.99
C ASP A 107 5.83 0.41 -10.98
N ILE A 108 5.80 1.07 -9.83
CA ILE A 108 6.78 0.86 -8.76
C ILE A 108 6.66 -0.55 -8.19
N ALA A 109 5.42 -1.04 -7.99
CA ALA A 109 5.19 -2.38 -7.45
C ALA A 109 5.78 -3.47 -8.36
N ILE A 110 5.68 -3.28 -9.67
CA ILE A 110 6.19 -4.25 -10.66
C ILE A 110 7.71 -4.11 -10.85
N LYS A 111 8.19 -2.89 -11.02
CA LYS A 111 9.57 -2.60 -11.44
C LYS A 111 10.51 -2.20 -10.31
N GLY A 112 9.98 -1.76 -9.17
CA GLY A 112 10.79 -1.25 -8.07
C GLY A 112 11.56 -2.36 -7.37
N ASN A 113 12.77 -2.04 -6.94
CA ASN A 113 13.58 -2.93 -6.14
C ASN A 113 13.12 -2.90 -4.69
N LYS A 114 12.61 -4.01 -4.20
CA LYS A 114 12.19 -4.15 -2.81
C LYS A 114 13.40 -4.44 -1.90
N PRO A 115 13.43 -3.93 -0.67
CA PRO A 115 12.37 -3.14 -0.03
C PRO A 115 12.38 -1.69 -0.49
N PHE A 116 11.24 -1.05 -0.46
CA PHE A 116 11.11 0.39 -0.68
C PHE A 116 9.98 0.93 0.19
N ALA A 117 9.97 2.24 0.40
CA ALA A 117 8.88 2.93 1.07
C ALA A 117 8.68 4.29 0.41
N TYR A 118 7.45 4.57 0.05
CA TYR A 118 7.02 5.84 -0.52
C TYR A 118 5.90 6.44 0.30
N THR A 119 5.84 7.76 0.37
CA THR A 119 4.71 8.46 0.93
C THR A 119 4.00 9.23 -0.18
N PHE A 120 2.70 9.36 -0.05
CA PHE A 120 1.91 10.18 -0.95
C PHE A 120 0.73 10.80 -0.20
N THR A 121 0.23 11.90 -0.74
CA THR A 121 -0.88 12.64 -0.17
C THR A 121 -1.92 12.90 -1.25
N LEU A 122 -3.06 13.47 -0.86
CA LEU A 122 -4.12 13.82 -1.80
C LEU A 122 -3.63 14.78 -2.88
N ARG A 123 -2.74 15.71 -2.55
CA ARG A 123 -2.32 16.80 -3.45
C ARG A 123 -0.85 16.78 -3.81
N GLY A 124 -0.05 15.99 -3.15
CA GLY A 124 1.38 15.98 -3.36
C GLY A 124 1.83 14.86 -4.29
N LYS A 125 3.06 15.00 -4.80
CA LYS A 125 3.70 13.93 -5.53
C LYS A 125 4.20 12.86 -4.57
N MET A 126 4.32 11.64 -5.08
CA MET A 126 4.89 10.53 -4.34
C MET A 126 6.35 10.80 -4.02
N LYS A 127 6.73 10.57 -2.77
CA LYS A 127 8.10 10.78 -2.28
C LYS A 127 8.66 9.51 -1.69
N LYS A 128 9.88 9.19 -2.06
CA LYS A 128 10.59 8.04 -1.50
C LYS A 128 11.06 8.37 -0.08
N LEU A 129 10.84 7.46 0.86
CA LEU A 129 11.41 7.56 2.21
C LEU A 129 12.87 7.09 2.19
N PRO A 130 13.74 7.77 2.98
CA PRO A 130 15.14 7.38 3.07
C PRO A 130 15.36 6.01 3.73
#